data_b99840e2d3e7d200e6bc1fc4ff171510
#
_entry.id   b99840e2d3e7d200e6bc1fc4ff171510
#
_cell.length_a   1.000
_cell.length_b   1.000
_cell.length_c   1.000
_cell.angle_alpha   90.00
_cell.angle_beta   90.00
_cell.angle_gamma   90.00
#
_symmetry.space_group_name_H-M   'P 1'
#
loop_
_entity.id
_entity.type
_entity.pdbx_description
1 polymer ?
#
loop_
_entity_poly.entity_id
_entity_poly.type
_entity_poly.pdbx_seq_one_letter_code
_entity_poly.pdbx_strand_id
1 'polypeptide(L)'
;MTNNHPGPLNPLKPALDSMTVLVAAVIVHDRAADRVVLLRRGPNARFGQGMWDLPMGKSEPGEPITETAVRELHEETGLRVTPESLKVAHLVHGAQGAETPNGYLTIVFATHTWTGEPENREPEKHAEVCWAEVGVLPGEFVRSSAGALRSYLGGGGLDISLAGWR
;
A
#
# COMPACT_ATOMS: atom_id res chain seq x y z
N MET A 1 51.07 8.25 13.58
CA MET A 1 49.84 7.93 12.81
C MET A 1 48.92 7.16 13.75
N THR A 2 47.99 7.84 14.37
CA THR A 2 47.01 7.25 15.29
C THR A 2 45.89 6.65 14.45
N ASN A 3 45.81 5.31 14.39
CA ASN A 3 44.71 4.57 13.80
C ASN A 3 43.46 4.82 14.67
N ASN A 4 42.63 5.75 14.26
CA ASN A 4 41.31 5.99 14.86
C ASN A 4 40.32 5.02 14.22
N HIS A 5 40.38 3.75 14.61
CA HIS A 5 39.30 2.79 14.30
C HIS A 5 38.14 3.17 15.22
N PRO A 6 36.96 3.49 14.68
CA PRO A 6 35.78 3.63 15.53
C PRO A 6 35.56 2.30 16.22
N GLY A 7 35.47 2.31 17.54
CA GLY A 7 35.16 1.12 18.34
C GLY A 7 33.80 0.51 17.89
N PRO A 8 33.50 -0.72 18.31
CA PRO A 8 32.24 -1.36 17.95
C PRO A 8 31.08 -0.47 18.35
N LEU A 9 30.21 -0.15 17.36
CA LEU A 9 28.99 0.61 17.61
C LEU A 9 28.16 -0.14 18.66
N ASN A 10 27.86 0.50 19.77
CA ASN A 10 26.91 -0.05 20.72
C ASN A 10 25.57 -0.31 20.00
N PRO A 11 24.98 -1.49 20.11
CA PRO A 11 23.68 -1.74 19.49
C PRO A 11 22.67 -0.74 20.02
N LEU A 12 21.95 -0.08 19.10
CA LEU A 12 20.89 0.83 19.46
C LEU A 12 19.80 0.05 20.21
N LYS A 13 19.25 0.64 21.26
CA LYS A 13 18.07 0.09 21.92
C LYS A 13 16.89 0.07 20.92
N PRO A 14 16.06 -0.98 20.91
CA PRO A 14 14.85 -0.99 20.11
C PRO A 14 13.98 0.23 20.40
N ALA A 15 13.59 0.97 19.37
CA ALA A 15 12.71 2.14 19.49
C ALA A 15 11.24 1.71 19.56
N LEU A 16 10.88 0.89 20.55
CA LEU A 16 9.54 0.28 20.67
C LEU A 16 8.42 1.32 20.73
N ASP A 17 8.69 2.46 21.39
CA ASP A 17 7.70 3.55 21.51
C ASP A 17 7.46 4.31 20.19
N SER A 18 8.33 4.11 19.20
CA SER A 18 8.24 4.70 17.88
C SER A 18 7.85 3.71 16.77
N MET A 19 7.50 2.48 17.15
CA MET A 19 7.13 1.47 16.16
C MET A 19 5.83 1.83 15.46
N THR A 20 5.87 1.68 14.14
CA THR A 20 4.77 1.91 13.21
C THR A 20 4.72 0.74 12.23
N VAL A 21 3.54 0.21 11.92
CA VAL A 21 3.41 -0.79 10.85
C VAL A 21 3.60 -0.12 9.51
N LEU A 22 4.55 -0.60 8.73
CA LEU A 22 4.80 -0.12 7.37
C LEU A 22 4.00 -0.94 6.37
N VAL A 23 3.24 -0.26 5.51
CA VAL A 23 2.36 -0.86 4.49
C VAL A 23 2.67 -0.25 3.13
N ALA A 24 2.67 -1.06 2.09
CA ALA A 24 2.70 -0.60 0.70
C ALA A 24 1.36 -0.85 0.04
N ALA A 25 0.82 0.15 -0.65
CA ALA A 25 -0.34 0.02 -1.52
C ALA A 25 0.04 0.42 -2.95
N VAL A 26 -0.62 -0.16 -3.96
CA VAL A 26 -0.30 0.11 -5.35
C VAL A 26 -1.54 0.49 -6.15
N ILE A 27 -1.47 1.64 -6.82
CA ILE A 27 -2.39 2.07 -7.85
C ILE A 27 -1.79 1.65 -9.20
N VAL A 28 -2.27 0.58 -9.79
CA VAL A 28 -1.96 0.25 -11.18
C VAL A 28 -2.96 0.99 -12.06
N HIS A 29 -2.50 1.98 -12.81
CA HIS A 29 -3.35 2.87 -13.58
C HIS A 29 -3.08 2.73 -15.09
N ASP A 30 -4.01 2.08 -15.78
CA ASP A 30 -4.06 2.06 -17.24
C ASP A 30 -4.70 3.36 -17.73
N ARG A 31 -3.84 4.33 -18.05
CA ARG A 31 -4.28 5.65 -18.53
C ARG A 31 -4.96 5.60 -19.91
N ALA A 32 -4.58 4.62 -20.74
CA ALA A 32 -5.15 4.51 -22.07
C ALA A 32 -6.60 4.03 -22.04
N ALA A 33 -6.92 3.14 -21.09
CA ALA A 33 -8.26 2.62 -20.89
C ALA A 33 -9.02 3.31 -19.73
N ASP A 34 -8.41 4.30 -19.08
CA ASP A 34 -8.94 5.05 -17.93
C ASP A 34 -9.49 4.15 -16.81
N ARG A 35 -8.66 3.21 -16.37
CA ARG A 35 -9.04 2.20 -15.37
C ARG A 35 -7.91 1.93 -14.38
N VAL A 36 -8.28 1.49 -13.18
CA VAL A 36 -7.36 1.11 -12.09
C VAL A 36 -7.68 -0.29 -11.60
N VAL A 37 -6.68 -0.98 -11.04
CA VAL A 37 -6.89 -2.29 -10.41
C VAL A 37 -7.41 -2.09 -8.99
N LEU A 38 -8.51 -2.74 -8.68
CA LEU A 38 -9.10 -2.80 -7.34
C LEU A 38 -9.30 -4.24 -6.90
N LEU A 39 -9.32 -4.44 -5.60
CA LEU A 39 -9.78 -5.68 -4.99
C LEU A 39 -10.97 -5.42 -4.06
N ARG A 40 -11.82 -6.42 -3.91
CA ARG A 40 -12.93 -6.41 -2.94
C ARG A 40 -12.57 -7.32 -1.78
N ARG A 41 -12.60 -6.77 -0.57
CA ARG A 41 -12.26 -7.51 0.64
C ARG A 41 -13.27 -8.61 0.91
N GLY A 42 -12.78 -9.79 1.26
CA GLY A 42 -13.61 -10.96 1.52
C GLY A 42 -14.35 -10.89 2.86
N PRO A 43 -15.26 -11.83 3.12
CA PRO A 43 -16.05 -11.88 4.35
C PRO A 43 -15.22 -12.16 5.61
N ASN A 44 -14.02 -12.73 5.45
CA ASN A 44 -13.11 -13.05 6.54
C ASN A 44 -12.09 -11.93 6.83
N ALA A 45 -12.17 -10.79 6.13
CA ALA A 45 -11.28 -9.65 6.38
C ALA A 45 -11.51 -9.09 7.79
N ARG A 46 -10.41 -8.70 8.46
CA ARG A 46 -10.49 -8.14 9.83
C ARG A 46 -11.27 -6.83 9.90
N PHE A 47 -11.31 -6.08 8.82
CA PHE A 47 -12.11 -4.85 8.68
C PHE A 47 -12.53 -4.67 7.24
N GLY A 48 -13.56 -3.85 7.00
CA GLY A 48 -14.00 -3.47 5.65
C GLY A 48 -14.50 -4.66 4.82
N GLN A 49 -15.14 -5.66 5.45
CA GLN A 49 -15.70 -6.80 4.72
C GLN A 49 -16.63 -6.33 3.61
N GLY A 50 -16.41 -6.83 2.39
CA GLY A 50 -17.17 -6.47 1.20
C GLY A 50 -16.84 -5.09 0.60
N MET A 51 -15.98 -4.30 1.25
CA MET A 51 -15.52 -3.00 0.71
C MET A 51 -14.44 -3.18 -0.34
N TRP A 52 -14.40 -2.24 -1.27
CA TRP A 52 -13.32 -2.13 -2.23
C TRP A 52 -12.08 -1.51 -1.61
N ASP A 53 -10.93 -1.88 -2.13
CA ASP A 53 -9.62 -1.45 -1.64
C ASP A 53 -8.57 -1.46 -2.75
N LEU A 54 -7.43 -0.85 -2.50
CA LEU A 54 -6.23 -1.00 -3.31
C LEU A 54 -5.50 -2.30 -2.93
N PRO A 55 -4.80 -2.95 -3.86
CA PRO A 55 -3.83 -3.98 -3.50
C PRO A 55 -2.81 -3.43 -2.52
N MET A 56 -2.62 -4.11 -1.38
CA MET A 56 -1.70 -3.64 -0.34
C MET A 56 -1.33 -4.72 0.66
N GLY A 57 -0.18 -4.56 1.28
CA GLY A 57 0.21 -5.38 2.40
C GLY A 57 1.34 -4.81 3.24
N LYS A 58 1.66 -5.52 4.32
CA LYS A 58 2.69 -5.13 5.28
C LYS A 58 4.07 -5.51 4.78
N SER A 59 5.06 -4.65 5.08
CA SER A 59 6.45 -5.02 4.85
C SER A 59 6.89 -6.17 5.76
N GLU A 60 7.79 -6.99 5.24
CA GLU A 60 8.45 -8.06 5.97
C GLU A 60 9.81 -7.59 6.51
N PRO A 61 10.37 -8.26 7.55
CA PRO A 61 11.68 -7.92 8.07
C PRO A 61 12.77 -7.92 6.99
N GLY A 62 13.48 -6.79 6.86
CA GLY A 62 14.56 -6.63 5.88
C GLY A 62 14.11 -6.37 4.45
N GLU A 63 12.81 -6.20 4.21
CA GLU A 63 12.25 -5.95 2.89
C GLU A 63 12.12 -4.43 2.64
N PRO A 64 12.73 -3.88 1.57
CA PRO A 64 12.49 -2.51 1.15
C PRO A 64 11.02 -2.30 0.77
N ILE A 65 10.46 -1.13 1.08
CA ILE A 65 9.02 -0.87 0.87
C ILE A 65 8.58 -0.98 -0.61
N THR A 66 9.48 -0.73 -1.55
CA THR A 66 9.20 -0.93 -2.98
C THR A 66 9.09 -2.41 -3.34
N GLU A 67 9.88 -3.27 -2.70
CA GLU A 67 9.78 -4.72 -2.87
C GLU A 67 8.51 -5.27 -2.21
N THR A 68 8.10 -4.71 -1.06
CA THR A 68 6.79 -4.99 -0.46
C THR A 68 5.66 -4.72 -1.45
N ALA A 69 5.70 -3.57 -2.12
CA ALA A 69 4.69 -3.19 -3.11
C ALA A 69 4.65 -4.19 -4.30
N VAL A 70 5.82 -4.58 -4.81
CA VAL A 70 5.93 -5.57 -5.90
C VAL A 70 5.38 -6.93 -5.48
N ARG A 71 5.78 -7.42 -4.31
CA ARG A 71 5.38 -8.73 -3.78
C ARG A 71 3.88 -8.78 -3.52
N GLU A 72 3.34 -7.84 -2.76
CA GLU A 72 1.91 -7.82 -2.39
C GLU A 72 1.01 -7.69 -3.62
N LEU A 73 1.35 -6.79 -4.56
CA LEU A 73 0.61 -6.67 -5.81
C LEU A 73 0.58 -8.00 -6.56
N HIS A 74 1.72 -8.69 -6.66
CA HIS A 74 1.78 -9.98 -7.34
C HIS A 74 1.02 -11.08 -6.61
N GLU A 75 1.15 -11.17 -5.28
CA GLU A 75 0.46 -12.17 -4.46
C GLU A 75 -1.07 -12.03 -4.56
N GLU A 76 -1.58 -10.81 -4.49
CA GLU A 76 -3.01 -10.53 -4.48
C GLU A 76 -3.64 -10.54 -5.89
N THR A 77 -2.93 -10.08 -6.91
CA THR A 77 -3.52 -9.80 -8.23
C THR A 77 -2.87 -10.51 -9.41
N GLY A 78 -1.71 -11.12 -9.23
CA GLY A 78 -0.92 -11.74 -10.31
C GLY A 78 -0.17 -10.75 -11.20
N LEU A 79 -0.43 -9.46 -11.07
CA LEU A 79 0.27 -8.43 -11.85
C LEU A 79 1.75 -8.33 -11.45
N ARG A 80 2.60 -8.05 -12.41
CA ARG A 80 4.03 -7.85 -12.20
C ARG A 80 4.43 -6.43 -12.56
N VAL A 81 5.12 -5.79 -11.65
CA VAL A 81 5.72 -4.46 -11.80
C VAL A 81 7.17 -4.50 -11.34
N THR A 82 7.94 -3.49 -11.69
CA THR A 82 9.32 -3.34 -11.18
C THR A 82 9.38 -2.21 -10.14
N PRO A 83 10.30 -2.26 -9.17
CA PRO A 83 10.46 -1.20 -8.19
C PRO A 83 10.69 0.19 -8.82
N GLU A 84 11.41 0.24 -9.95
CA GLU A 84 11.73 1.48 -10.68
C GLU A 84 10.50 2.13 -11.31
N SER A 85 9.46 1.35 -11.61
CA SER A 85 8.20 1.86 -12.17
C SER A 85 7.31 2.53 -11.13
N LEU A 86 7.57 2.29 -9.85
CA LEU A 86 6.77 2.79 -8.75
C LEU A 86 7.11 4.26 -8.43
N LYS A 87 6.08 5.10 -8.34
CA LYS A 87 6.20 6.48 -7.88
C LYS A 87 5.30 6.69 -6.68
N VAL A 88 5.81 7.34 -5.64
CA VAL A 88 4.99 7.67 -4.47
C VAL A 88 3.89 8.65 -4.89
N ALA A 89 2.65 8.26 -4.66
CA ALA A 89 1.47 9.04 -5.04
C ALA A 89 0.78 9.67 -3.82
N HIS A 90 0.78 8.98 -2.67
CA HIS A 90 0.13 9.45 -1.46
C HIS A 90 0.69 8.74 -0.23
N LEU A 91 0.54 9.36 0.94
CA LEU A 91 0.83 8.75 2.23
C LEU A 91 -0.44 8.69 3.07
N VAL A 92 -0.65 7.60 3.80
CA VAL A 92 -1.72 7.49 4.80
C VAL A 92 -1.11 7.13 6.13
N HIS A 93 -1.21 8.01 7.12
CA HIS A 93 -0.82 7.71 8.49
C HIS A 93 -2.06 7.48 9.34
N GLY A 94 -2.29 6.25 9.74
CA GLY A 94 -3.47 5.84 10.50
C GLY A 94 -3.15 5.49 11.94
N ALA A 95 -3.98 5.96 12.87
CA ALA A 95 -3.82 5.72 14.31
C ALA A 95 -4.33 4.35 14.77
N GLN A 96 -5.25 3.74 14.03
CA GLN A 96 -5.98 2.53 14.45
C GLN A 96 -5.76 1.38 13.46
N GLY A 97 -6.01 0.16 13.93
CA GLY A 97 -5.92 -1.04 13.11
C GLY A 97 -4.54 -1.69 13.08
N ALA A 98 -3.59 -1.20 13.87
CA ALA A 98 -2.28 -1.81 14.04
C ALA A 98 -1.94 -1.95 15.53
N GLU A 99 -1.27 -3.05 15.89
CA GLU A 99 -0.82 -3.34 17.25
C GLU A 99 0.54 -2.69 17.54
N THR A 100 0.67 -1.40 17.22
CA THR A 100 1.89 -0.62 17.42
C THR A 100 1.55 0.76 17.99
N PRO A 101 2.44 1.36 18.79
CA PRO A 101 2.19 2.64 19.44
C PRO A 101 1.80 3.78 18.48
N ASN A 102 2.38 3.79 17.29
CA ASN A 102 2.18 4.84 16.29
C ASN A 102 1.36 4.37 15.07
N GLY A 103 0.50 3.37 15.25
CA GLY A 103 -0.41 2.91 14.22
C GLY A 103 0.30 2.37 12.97
N TYR A 104 -0.11 2.82 11.78
CA TYR A 104 0.45 2.37 10.53
C TYR A 104 0.74 3.53 9.57
N LEU A 105 1.74 3.36 8.73
CA LEU A 105 2.05 4.25 7.62
C LEU A 105 1.93 3.47 6.32
N THR A 106 0.97 3.84 5.47
CA THR A 106 0.84 3.29 4.13
C THR A 106 1.48 4.24 3.12
N ILE A 107 2.45 3.72 2.38
CA ILE A 107 2.99 4.39 1.21
C ILE A 107 2.20 3.89 0.01
N VAL A 108 1.45 4.79 -0.61
CA VAL A 108 0.66 4.49 -1.81
C VAL A 108 1.51 4.83 -3.03
N PHE A 109 1.88 3.80 -3.78
CA PHE A 109 2.59 3.93 -5.04
C PHE A 109 1.61 3.96 -6.21
N ALA A 110 1.99 4.61 -7.30
CA ALA A 110 1.32 4.50 -8.58
C ALA A 110 2.29 4.01 -9.65
N THR A 111 1.78 3.22 -10.58
CA THR A 111 2.51 2.77 -11.76
C THR A 111 1.61 2.77 -12.99
N HIS A 112 2.22 2.99 -14.17
CA HIS A 112 1.56 2.93 -15.47
C HIS A 112 2.12 1.81 -16.35
N THR A 113 3.03 1.00 -15.80
CA THR A 113 3.66 -0.13 -16.48
C THR A 113 3.53 -1.39 -15.65
N TRP A 114 3.01 -2.43 -16.26
CA TRP A 114 2.82 -3.74 -15.64
C TRP A 114 2.83 -4.82 -16.73
N THR A 115 2.88 -6.08 -16.30
CA THR A 115 2.63 -7.24 -17.15
C THR A 115 1.60 -8.15 -16.51
N GLY A 116 0.85 -8.90 -17.32
CA GLY A 116 -0.22 -9.79 -16.88
C GLY A 116 -1.59 -9.11 -16.86
N GLU A 117 -2.59 -9.88 -16.50
CA GLU A 117 -3.96 -9.42 -16.26
C GLU A 117 -4.33 -9.66 -14.80
N PRO A 118 -5.14 -8.78 -14.18
CA PRO A 118 -5.52 -8.96 -12.78
C PRO A 118 -6.41 -10.18 -12.61
N GLU A 119 -6.04 -11.00 -11.65
CA GLU A 119 -6.79 -12.19 -11.23
C GLU A 119 -6.82 -12.25 -9.68
N ASN A 120 -7.85 -12.85 -9.12
CA ASN A 120 -7.91 -13.07 -7.67
C ASN A 120 -7.05 -14.29 -7.30
N ARG A 121 -5.85 -14.04 -6.80
CA ARG A 121 -4.91 -15.09 -6.39
C ARG A 121 -5.04 -15.50 -4.93
N GLU A 122 -5.78 -14.73 -4.14
CA GLU A 122 -6.04 -15.02 -2.73
C GLU A 122 -7.56 -15.04 -2.45
N PRO A 123 -8.32 -15.98 -3.06
CA PRO A 123 -9.79 -16.00 -2.97
C PRO A 123 -10.32 -16.20 -1.55
N GLU A 124 -9.49 -16.69 -0.63
CA GLU A 124 -9.82 -16.78 0.80
C GLU A 124 -9.77 -15.42 1.51
N LYS A 125 -9.02 -14.44 0.97
CA LYS A 125 -8.91 -13.08 1.51
C LYS A 125 -9.78 -12.08 0.76
N HIS A 126 -9.91 -12.26 -0.56
CA HIS A 126 -10.56 -11.31 -1.45
C HIS A 126 -11.73 -11.96 -2.18
N ALA A 127 -12.86 -11.26 -2.23
CA ALA A 127 -14.03 -11.70 -2.98
C ALA A 127 -13.87 -11.48 -4.49
N GLU A 128 -13.09 -10.45 -4.88
CA GLU A 128 -12.94 -10.05 -6.28
C GLU A 128 -11.63 -9.26 -6.48
N VAL A 129 -11.04 -9.38 -7.65
CA VAL A 129 -9.96 -8.53 -8.16
C VAL A 129 -10.29 -8.19 -9.62
N CYS A 130 -10.30 -6.90 -9.97
CA CYS A 130 -10.68 -6.48 -11.31
C CYS A 130 -10.10 -5.12 -11.71
N TRP A 131 -10.20 -4.82 -13.00
CA TRP A 131 -10.12 -3.45 -13.51
C TRP A 131 -11.42 -2.70 -13.20
N ALA A 132 -11.30 -1.52 -12.62
CA ALA A 132 -12.41 -0.60 -12.37
C ALA A 132 -12.22 0.68 -13.19
N GLU A 133 -13.27 1.10 -13.89
CA GLU A 133 -13.25 2.36 -14.64
C GLU A 133 -13.16 3.56 -13.68
N VAL A 134 -12.25 4.49 -13.96
CA VAL A 134 -12.01 5.66 -13.11
C VAL A 134 -13.26 6.53 -12.96
N GLY A 135 -14.05 6.67 -14.02
CA GLY A 135 -15.29 7.46 -14.02
C GLY A 135 -16.46 6.85 -13.22
N VAL A 136 -16.35 5.57 -12.83
CA VAL A 136 -17.43 4.82 -12.16
C VAL A 136 -16.86 3.97 -11.01
N LEU A 137 -16.06 4.59 -10.15
CA LEU A 137 -15.50 3.90 -8.99
C LEU A 137 -16.60 3.43 -8.03
N PRO A 138 -16.46 2.24 -7.42
CA PRO A 138 -17.45 1.73 -6.49
C PRO A 138 -17.61 2.63 -5.25
N GLY A 139 -18.84 2.70 -4.70
CA GLY A 139 -19.15 3.56 -3.55
C GLY A 139 -18.67 3.00 -2.21
N GLU A 140 -18.74 1.69 -2.04
CA GLU A 140 -18.31 1.01 -0.80
C GLU A 140 -16.82 0.75 -0.83
N PHE A 141 -16.03 1.72 -0.39
CA PHE A 141 -14.59 1.69 -0.46
C PHE A 141 -13.97 1.93 0.92
N VAL A 142 -12.85 1.29 1.22
CA VAL A 142 -12.07 1.59 2.42
C VAL A 142 -11.68 3.07 2.38
N ARG A 143 -12.07 3.81 3.41
CA ARG A 143 -12.05 5.29 3.42
C ARG A 143 -10.68 5.90 3.13
N SER A 144 -9.64 5.34 3.75
CA SER A 144 -8.26 5.82 3.57
C SER A 144 -7.76 5.60 2.15
N SER A 145 -8.03 4.43 1.58
CA SER A 145 -7.67 4.08 0.20
C SER A 145 -8.46 4.90 -0.81
N ALA A 146 -9.76 5.12 -0.56
CA ALA A 146 -10.59 5.98 -1.39
C ALA A 146 -10.07 7.42 -1.43
N GLY A 147 -9.65 7.94 -0.27
CA GLY A 147 -9.06 9.28 -0.16
C GLY A 147 -7.76 9.41 -0.97
N ALA A 148 -6.87 8.44 -0.81
CA ALA A 148 -5.60 8.39 -1.54
C ALA A 148 -5.81 8.29 -3.05
N LEU A 149 -6.69 7.39 -3.49
CA LEU A 149 -7.01 7.20 -4.91
C LEU A 149 -7.62 8.47 -5.53
N ARG A 150 -8.58 9.11 -4.85
CA ARG A 150 -9.18 10.36 -5.32
C ARG A 150 -8.17 11.51 -5.40
N SER A 151 -7.29 11.64 -4.41
CA SER A 151 -6.21 12.64 -4.42
C SER A 151 -5.30 12.44 -5.64
N TYR A 152 -4.89 11.21 -5.89
CA TYR A 152 -4.07 10.84 -7.04
C TYR A 152 -4.76 11.14 -8.38
N LEU A 153 -6.00 10.67 -8.56
CA LEU A 153 -6.76 10.86 -9.80
C LEU A 153 -7.13 12.32 -10.06
N GLY A 154 -7.29 13.12 -9.01
CA GLY A 154 -7.55 14.56 -9.09
C GLY A 154 -6.34 15.40 -9.50
N GLY A 155 -5.17 14.77 -9.73
CA GLY A 155 -3.94 15.48 -10.10
C GLY A 155 -3.31 16.25 -8.94
N GLY A 156 -3.68 15.95 -7.71
CA GLY A 156 -3.00 16.42 -6.50
C GLY A 156 -1.55 15.96 -6.49
N GLY A 157 -0.64 16.80 -6.01
CA GLY A 157 0.73 16.39 -5.73
C GLY A 157 0.81 15.36 -4.60
N LEU A 158 2.02 14.95 -4.26
CA LEU A 158 2.25 14.10 -3.10
C LEU A 158 1.72 14.78 -1.82
N ASP A 159 0.84 14.09 -1.13
CA ASP A 159 0.20 14.57 0.09
C ASP A 159 0.08 13.45 1.12
N ILE A 160 -0.26 13.81 2.36
CA ILE A 160 -0.47 12.88 3.46
C ILE A 160 -1.87 13.01 4.05
N SER A 161 -2.58 11.90 4.17
CA SER A 161 -3.83 11.80 4.91
C SER A 161 -3.59 11.25 6.31
N LEU A 162 -4.25 11.87 7.29
CA LEU A 162 -4.27 11.40 8.68
C LEU A 162 -5.59 10.69 8.96
N ALA A 163 -5.54 9.45 9.40
CA ALA A 163 -6.73 8.63 9.66
C ALA A 163 -6.82 8.24 11.14
N GLY A 164 -7.91 8.66 11.81
CA GLY A 164 -8.17 8.29 13.21
C GLY A 164 -7.30 8.99 14.26
N TRP A 165 -6.51 9.98 13.89
CA TRP A 165 -5.81 10.86 14.84
C TRP A 165 -6.78 11.92 15.39
N ARG A 166 -6.59 12.28 16.67
CA ARG A 166 -7.38 13.32 17.37
C ARG A 166 -6.69 14.68 17.28
#